data_c2200bbf4e3fb4b1b2bc126f02f769d8
#
_entry.id   c2200bbf4e3fb4b1b2bc126f02f769d8
#
_cell.length_a   1.000
_cell.length_b   1.000
_cell.length_c   1.000
_cell.angle_alpha   90.00
_cell.angle_beta   90.00
_cell.angle_gamma   90.00
#
_symmetry.space_group_name_H-M   'P 1'
#
loop_
_entity.id
_entity.type
_entity.pdbx_description
1 polymer ?
#
loop_
_entity_poly.entity_id
_entity_poly.type
_entity_poly.pdbx_seq_one_letter_code
_entity_poly.pdbx_strand_id
1 'polypeptide(L)'
;MAYSIIVDTSAYQSDSLSFFNGLKPYGVSGAMVKLSEGVKYTSPKAANQIANAYKAYGVVGVYHFWHYGTNEAQYFLDKVKKMGLDKTTWLALDVEAPDLPQKCTAGINKFLGYLYANGYHNLMVYGSSSWFQEGRINQAKLSKYAKLWVAAYGTSQPGINHVDIWQYTDRFKGMSLDASYDFKNLLKSNGKSTTPIKPEYYTAKGLYEVKTDLIHAYNKLPLKGDKNKRYVRFTKGSRFYGVAVKDGDIYSLKTQVGYLTANKDYVDLIKEVK
;
A
#
# COMPACT_ATOMS: atom_id res chain seq x y z
N MET A 1 12.17 -27.05 2.51
CA MET A 1 12.51 -25.62 2.67
C MET A 1 11.34 -24.94 3.39
N ALA A 2 11.61 -24.14 4.40
CA ALA A 2 10.54 -23.40 5.08
C ALA A 2 10.05 -22.26 4.18
N TYR A 3 8.76 -22.17 3.94
CA TYR A 3 8.13 -21.07 3.23
C TYR A 3 8.20 -19.79 4.06
N SER A 4 8.35 -18.64 3.41
CA SER A 4 8.21 -17.37 4.10
C SER A 4 6.73 -17.06 4.37
N ILE A 5 6.48 -16.33 5.46
CA ILE A 5 5.14 -15.81 5.76
C ILE A 5 5.14 -14.34 5.39
N ILE A 6 4.11 -13.93 4.68
CA ILE A 6 3.82 -12.53 4.42
C ILE A 6 2.44 -12.18 4.96
N VAL A 7 2.23 -10.92 5.26
CA VAL A 7 0.92 -10.39 5.67
C VAL A 7 0.42 -9.40 4.64
N ASP A 8 -0.89 -9.19 4.60
CA ASP A 8 -1.42 -8.08 3.84
C ASP A 8 -2.23 -7.13 4.72
N THR A 9 -2.17 -5.86 4.36
CA THR A 9 -2.69 -4.76 5.18
C THR A 9 -3.46 -3.76 4.33
N SER A 10 -4.46 -3.16 4.98
CA SER A 10 -5.26 -2.08 4.43
C SER A 10 -5.42 -0.95 5.45
N ALA A 11 -6.39 -0.07 5.28
CA ALA A 11 -6.66 1.00 6.25
C ALA A 11 -7.09 0.48 7.63
N TYR A 12 -7.48 -0.79 7.74
CA TYR A 12 -7.91 -1.40 9.01
C TYR A 12 -6.76 -1.74 9.94
N GLN A 13 -5.59 -2.13 9.41
CA GLN A 13 -4.42 -2.48 10.22
C GLN A 13 -3.59 -1.24 10.60
N SER A 14 -2.71 -1.40 11.59
CA SER A 14 -1.77 -0.36 12.00
C SER A 14 -0.76 -0.04 10.89
N ASP A 15 -0.34 1.21 10.84
CA ASP A 15 0.70 1.68 9.93
C ASP A 15 2.06 1.93 10.62
N SER A 16 2.18 1.55 11.90
CA SER A 16 3.40 1.81 12.69
C SER A 16 4.51 0.81 12.40
N LEU A 17 5.77 1.25 12.51
CA LEU A 17 6.93 0.37 12.41
C LEU A 17 6.94 -0.71 13.51
N SER A 18 6.45 -0.38 14.71
CA SER A 18 6.34 -1.34 15.82
C SER A 18 5.39 -2.48 15.50
N PHE A 19 4.29 -2.23 14.76
CA PHE A 19 3.39 -3.26 14.29
C PHE A 19 4.12 -4.27 13.39
N PHE A 20 4.80 -3.80 12.35
CA PHE A 20 5.53 -4.69 11.43
C PHE A 20 6.70 -5.42 12.11
N ASN A 21 7.45 -4.76 12.98
CA ASN A 21 8.51 -5.41 13.75
C ASN A 21 7.97 -6.46 14.73
N GLY A 22 6.80 -6.23 15.32
CA GLY A 22 6.13 -7.17 16.23
C GLY A 22 5.69 -8.48 15.55
N LEU A 23 5.59 -8.50 14.22
CA LEU A 23 5.22 -9.70 13.46
C LEU A 23 6.43 -10.59 13.10
N LYS A 24 7.67 -10.06 13.16
CA LYS A 24 8.90 -10.82 12.85
C LYS A 24 9.09 -12.08 13.68
N PRO A 25 8.85 -12.09 15.00
CA PRO A 25 8.98 -13.30 15.83
C PRO A 25 8.06 -14.43 15.40
N TYR A 26 7.01 -14.13 14.64
CA TYR A 26 6.09 -15.13 14.08
C TYR A 26 6.46 -15.60 12.67
N GLY A 27 7.65 -15.19 12.18
CA GLY A 27 8.17 -15.61 10.87
C GLY A 27 7.75 -14.72 9.70
N VAL A 28 7.09 -13.58 9.94
CA VAL A 28 6.71 -12.64 8.87
C VAL A 28 7.94 -11.95 8.31
N SER A 29 8.09 -12.01 6.99
CA SER A 29 9.26 -11.50 6.26
C SER A 29 8.92 -10.54 5.11
N GLY A 30 7.65 -10.26 4.87
CA GLY A 30 7.19 -9.34 3.83
C GLY A 30 5.75 -8.90 4.05
N ALA A 31 5.34 -7.88 3.31
CA ALA A 31 3.97 -7.39 3.35
C ALA A 31 3.47 -6.93 1.98
N MET A 32 2.17 -7.15 1.72
CA MET A 32 1.40 -6.53 0.66
C MET A 32 0.52 -5.44 1.25
N VAL A 33 0.51 -4.24 0.68
CA VAL A 33 -0.21 -3.07 1.20
C VAL A 33 -1.28 -2.63 0.22
N LYS A 34 -2.54 -2.46 0.67
CA LYS A 34 -3.60 -1.86 -0.14
C LYS A 34 -3.20 -0.43 -0.51
N LEU A 35 -2.95 -0.20 -1.79
CA LEU A 35 -2.59 1.14 -2.28
C LEU A 35 -3.84 1.89 -2.74
N SER A 36 -4.70 1.24 -3.52
CA SER A 36 -5.85 1.90 -4.12
C SER A 36 -7.00 0.95 -4.42
N GLU A 37 -8.16 1.54 -4.75
CA GLU A 37 -9.40 0.85 -5.12
C GLU A 37 -10.17 1.68 -6.13
N GLY A 38 -10.70 1.04 -7.18
CA GLY A 38 -11.39 1.73 -8.26
C GLY A 38 -10.55 2.88 -8.82
N VAL A 39 -11.19 4.01 -9.18
CA VAL A 39 -10.50 5.19 -9.72
C VAL A 39 -10.53 6.41 -8.80
N LYS A 40 -10.97 6.25 -7.54
CA LYS A 40 -11.15 7.38 -6.62
C LYS A 40 -10.48 7.18 -5.26
N TYR A 41 -10.32 5.94 -4.80
CA TYR A 41 -9.81 5.66 -3.47
C TYR A 41 -8.30 5.39 -3.49
N THR A 42 -7.59 6.03 -2.59
CA THR A 42 -6.20 5.70 -2.21
C THR A 42 -6.20 5.45 -0.70
N SER A 43 -5.60 4.36 -0.25
CA SER A 43 -5.56 4.03 1.17
C SER A 43 -4.84 5.12 1.97
N PRO A 44 -5.48 5.70 2.99
CA PRO A 44 -4.88 6.80 3.77
C PRO A 44 -3.67 6.38 4.59
N LYS A 45 -3.50 5.07 4.82
CA LYS A 45 -2.35 4.51 5.55
C LYS A 45 -1.25 3.97 4.63
N ALA A 46 -1.49 3.90 3.30
CA ALA A 46 -0.57 3.24 2.37
C ALA A 46 0.85 3.75 2.47
N ALA A 47 1.07 5.06 2.48
CA ALA A 47 2.41 5.65 2.53
C ALA A 47 3.20 5.18 3.76
N ASN A 48 2.59 5.26 4.95
CA ASN A 48 3.23 4.83 6.19
C ASN A 48 3.40 3.31 6.24
N GLN A 49 2.39 2.54 5.81
CA GLN A 49 2.47 1.07 5.78
C GLN A 49 3.58 0.60 4.85
N ILE A 50 3.68 1.15 3.64
CA ILE A 50 4.74 0.84 2.67
C ILE A 50 6.12 1.14 3.27
N ALA A 51 6.32 2.37 3.78
CA ALA A 51 7.60 2.78 4.34
C ALA A 51 8.01 1.93 5.55
N ASN A 52 7.08 1.63 6.46
CA ASN A 52 7.37 0.89 7.68
C ASN A 52 7.48 -0.62 7.47
N ALA A 53 6.68 -1.21 6.56
CA ALA A 53 6.84 -2.60 6.15
C ALA A 53 8.19 -2.81 5.45
N TYR A 54 8.57 -1.91 4.54
CA TYR A 54 9.88 -1.97 3.91
C TYR A 54 11.02 -1.84 4.92
N LYS A 55 10.93 -0.87 5.84
CA LYS A 55 11.93 -0.70 6.92
C LYS A 55 12.02 -1.94 7.81
N ALA A 56 10.91 -2.64 8.02
CA ALA A 56 10.88 -3.86 8.81
C ALA A 56 11.47 -5.06 8.05
N TYR A 57 11.10 -5.26 6.80
CA TYR A 57 11.34 -6.51 6.07
C TYR A 57 12.35 -6.38 4.91
N GLY A 58 12.67 -5.16 4.46
CA GLY A 58 13.52 -4.92 3.28
C GLY A 58 12.82 -5.20 1.95
N VAL A 59 11.53 -5.51 1.98
CA VAL A 59 10.69 -5.76 0.80
C VAL A 59 9.24 -5.42 1.12
N VAL A 60 8.52 -4.89 0.13
CA VAL A 60 7.09 -4.61 0.20
C VAL A 60 6.48 -4.71 -1.19
N GLY A 61 5.25 -5.20 -1.26
CA GLY A 61 4.42 -5.13 -2.45
C GLY A 61 3.16 -4.30 -2.18
N VAL A 62 2.44 -3.96 -3.23
CA VAL A 62 1.19 -3.22 -3.12
C VAL A 62 0.10 -3.84 -3.97
N TYR A 63 -1.17 -3.64 -3.57
CA TYR A 63 -2.29 -4.17 -4.32
C TYR A 63 -3.36 -3.12 -4.60
N HIS A 64 -4.14 -3.39 -5.65
CA HIS A 64 -5.28 -2.62 -6.10
C HIS A 64 -6.55 -3.45 -6.04
N PHE A 65 -7.54 -3.02 -5.28
CA PHE A 65 -8.86 -3.64 -5.22
C PHE A 65 -9.68 -3.21 -6.47
N TRP A 66 -10.04 -4.19 -7.30
CA TRP A 66 -10.54 -3.95 -8.65
C TRP A 66 -12.06 -4.03 -8.77
N HIS A 67 -12.65 -3.08 -9.48
CA HIS A 67 -14.08 -3.01 -9.78
C HIS A 67 -14.43 -3.11 -11.27
N TYR A 68 -13.47 -3.59 -12.09
CA TYR A 68 -13.63 -3.69 -13.55
C TYR A 68 -13.83 -2.36 -14.28
N GLY A 69 -13.52 -1.26 -13.64
CA GLY A 69 -13.70 0.09 -14.18
C GLY A 69 -12.69 0.45 -15.26
N THR A 70 -13.08 1.37 -16.13
CA THR A 70 -12.17 1.99 -17.09
C THR A 70 -11.11 2.81 -16.34
N ASN A 71 -9.85 2.75 -16.80
CA ASN A 71 -8.72 3.51 -16.26
C ASN A 71 -8.22 3.09 -14.84
N GLU A 72 -8.71 2.02 -14.25
CA GLU A 72 -8.19 1.58 -12.93
C GLU A 72 -6.70 1.18 -13.01
N ALA A 73 -6.25 0.55 -14.09
CA ALA A 73 -4.83 0.22 -14.29
C ALA A 73 -3.95 1.49 -14.35
N GLN A 74 -4.42 2.54 -15.05
CA GLN A 74 -3.75 3.83 -15.09
C GLN A 74 -3.73 4.48 -13.71
N TYR A 75 -4.87 4.51 -13.02
CA TYR A 75 -4.98 5.09 -11.68
C TYR A 75 -4.04 4.41 -10.70
N PHE A 76 -4.03 3.07 -10.68
CA PHE A 76 -3.12 2.30 -9.83
C PHE A 76 -1.65 2.61 -10.14
N LEU A 77 -1.28 2.60 -11.43
CA LEU A 77 0.08 2.92 -11.86
C LEU A 77 0.53 4.32 -11.45
N ASP A 78 -0.36 5.31 -11.56
CA ASP A 78 -0.06 6.69 -11.14
C ASP A 78 0.19 6.76 -9.63
N LYS A 79 -0.56 5.97 -8.82
CA LYS A 79 -0.31 5.86 -7.37
C LYS A 79 1.01 5.14 -7.08
N VAL A 80 1.31 4.05 -7.79
CA VAL A 80 2.58 3.33 -7.70
C VAL A 80 3.76 4.29 -7.96
N LYS A 81 3.71 5.04 -9.06
CA LYS A 81 4.72 6.06 -9.40
C LYS A 81 4.79 7.18 -8.36
N LYS A 82 3.64 7.70 -7.93
CA LYS A 82 3.56 8.75 -6.91
C LYS A 82 4.14 8.31 -5.57
N MET A 83 3.99 7.02 -5.23
CA MET A 83 4.63 6.44 -4.05
C MET A 83 6.13 6.12 -4.28
N GLY A 84 6.74 6.42 -5.47
CA GLY A 84 8.13 6.15 -5.85
C GLY A 84 8.48 4.65 -5.85
N LEU A 85 7.49 3.79 -5.94
CA LEU A 85 7.70 2.35 -6.02
C LEU A 85 8.35 2.01 -7.36
N ASP A 86 9.51 1.41 -7.28
CA ASP A 86 10.31 1.09 -8.46
C ASP A 86 9.85 -0.20 -9.16
N LYS A 87 10.56 -0.56 -10.22
CA LYS A 87 10.24 -1.73 -11.07
C LYS A 87 10.46 -3.08 -10.38
N THR A 88 11.08 -3.11 -9.21
CA THR A 88 11.28 -4.32 -8.41
C THR A 88 10.12 -4.61 -7.46
N THR A 89 9.21 -3.63 -7.27
CA THR A 89 8.04 -3.76 -6.42
C THR A 89 7.04 -4.77 -7.00
N TRP A 90 6.52 -5.65 -6.16
CA TRP A 90 5.41 -6.53 -6.51
C TRP A 90 4.10 -5.78 -6.53
N LEU A 91 3.38 -5.88 -7.65
CA LEU A 91 2.08 -5.25 -7.87
C LEU A 91 1.02 -6.34 -8.03
N ALA A 92 -0.01 -6.34 -7.20
CA ALA A 92 -1.11 -7.29 -7.28
C ALA A 92 -2.41 -6.63 -7.72
N LEU A 93 -3.16 -7.33 -8.57
CA LEU A 93 -4.55 -7.05 -8.85
C LEU A 93 -5.41 -7.94 -7.94
N ASP A 94 -6.19 -7.34 -7.08
CA ASP A 94 -7.09 -7.98 -6.15
C ASP A 94 -8.48 -8.13 -6.78
N VAL A 95 -8.84 -9.39 -7.06
CA VAL A 95 -10.00 -9.78 -7.88
C VAL A 95 -11.00 -10.52 -7.00
N GLU A 96 -11.75 -9.77 -6.20
CA GLU A 96 -12.74 -10.34 -5.27
C GLU A 96 -14.01 -9.49 -5.11
N ALA A 97 -14.08 -8.32 -5.74
CA ALA A 97 -15.24 -7.46 -5.62
C ALA A 97 -16.52 -8.17 -6.14
N PRO A 98 -17.64 -8.11 -5.41
CA PRO A 98 -18.85 -8.85 -5.74
C PRO A 98 -19.49 -8.42 -7.07
N ASP A 99 -19.23 -7.17 -7.50
CA ASP A 99 -19.72 -6.57 -8.75
C ASP A 99 -18.92 -6.99 -9.99
N LEU A 100 -17.83 -7.75 -9.83
CA LEU A 100 -17.05 -8.25 -10.95
C LEU A 100 -17.82 -9.29 -11.80
N PRO A 101 -17.61 -9.32 -13.14
CA PRO A 101 -18.28 -10.27 -14.01
C PRO A 101 -17.88 -11.73 -13.74
N GLN A 102 -18.73 -12.68 -14.15
CA GLN A 102 -18.46 -14.12 -14.00
C GLN A 102 -17.26 -14.62 -14.84
N LYS A 103 -16.73 -13.81 -15.74
CA LYS A 103 -15.52 -14.11 -16.54
C LYS A 103 -14.59 -12.92 -16.53
N CYS A 104 -13.66 -12.89 -15.56
CA CYS A 104 -12.76 -11.75 -15.33
C CYS A 104 -11.44 -11.83 -16.10
N THR A 105 -11.02 -12.99 -16.57
CA THR A 105 -9.65 -13.26 -17.03
C THR A 105 -9.15 -12.30 -18.12
N ALA A 106 -10.00 -11.95 -19.10
CA ALA A 106 -9.60 -11.01 -20.15
C ALA A 106 -9.31 -9.60 -19.57
N GLY A 107 -10.15 -9.14 -18.63
CA GLY A 107 -9.96 -7.87 -17.93
C GLY A 107 -8.69 -7.87 -17.06
N ILE A 108 -8.43 -8.97 -16.32
CA ILE A 108 -7.20 -9.18 -15.56
C ILE A 108 -5.98 -9.05 -16.47
N ASN A 109 -5.96 -9.77 -17.59
CA ASN A 109 -4.86 -9.73 -18.55
C ASN A 109 -4.65 -8.32 -19.14
N LYS A 110 -5.74 -7.58 -19.41
CA LYS A 110 -5.66 -6.20 -19.89
C LYS A 110 -5.04 -5.28 -18.83
N PHE A 111 -5.48 -5.41 -17.56
CA PHE A 111 -4.96 -4.64 -16.45
C PHE A 111 -3.46 -4.90 -16.21
N LEU A 112 -3.10 -6.17 -16.04
CA LEU A 112 -1.70 -6.57 -15.81
C LEU A 112 -0.84 -6.27 -17.04
N GLY A 113 -1.37 -6.42 -18.26
CA GLY A 113 -0.69 -6.07 -19.52
C GLY A 113 -0.34 -4.58 -19.58
N TYR A 114 -1.22 -3.71 -19.09
CA TYR A 114 -0.94 -2.28 -18.99
C TYR A 114 0.25 -1.99 -18.05
N LEU A 115 0.30 -2.63 -16.87
CA LEU A 115 1.43 -2.49 -15.94
C LEU A 115 2.71 -3.05 -16.54
N TYR A 116 2.63 -4.21 -17.21
CA TYR A 116 3.77 -4.85 -17.85
C TYR A 116 4.37 -3.97 -18.96
N ALA A 117 3.53 -3.41 -19.83
CA ALA A 117 3.95 -2.49 -20.89
C ALA A 117 4.60 -1.19 -20.34
N ASN A 118 4.29 -0.84 -19.10
CA ASN A 118 4.93 0.27 -18.38
C ASN A 118 6.18 -0.15 -17.58
N GLY A 119 6.69 -1.36 -17.80
CA GLY A 119 7.94 -1.87 -17.26
C GLY A 119 7.85 -2.46 -15.85
N TYR A 120 6.66 -2.69 -15.28
CA TYR A 120 6.48 -3.42 -14.03
C TYR A 120 6.24 -4.90 -14.34
N HIS A 121 7.22 -5.74 -14.05
CA HIS A 121 7.19 -7.15 -14.42
C HIS A 121 6.90 -8.09 -13.25
N ASN A 122 6.98 -7.61 -12.01
CA ASN A 122 6.61 -8.35 -10.81
C ASN A 122 5.11 -8.19 -10.56
N LEU A 123 4.31 -9.04 -11.22
CA LEU A 123 2.85 -8.91 -11.26
C LEU A 123 2.16 -10.14 -10.67
N MET A 124 1.08 -9.91 -9.92
CA MET A 124 0.25 -10.96 -9.31
C MET A 124 -1.23 -10.73 -9.61
N VAL A 125 -1.98 -11.81 -9.60
CA VAL A 125 -3.43 -11.79 -9.45
C VAL A 125 -3.81 -12.47 -8.14
N TYR A 126 -4.59 -11.78 -7.31
CA TYR A 126 -5.20 -12.34 -6.12
C TYR A 126 -6.67 -12.65 -6.37
N GLY A 127 -7.15 -13.74 -5.78
CA GLY A 127 -8.55 -14.12 -5.75
C GLY A 127 -8.79 -15.37 -4.91
N SER A 128 -10.06 -15.64 -4.58
CA SER A 128 -10.41 -16.86 -3.85
C SER A 128 -10.22 -18.12 -4.71
N SER A 129 -9.89 -19.23 -4.09
CA SER A 129 -9.73 -20.51 -4.82
C SER A 129 -11.00 -20.94 -5.53
N SER A 130 -12.19 -20.61 -4.98
CA SER A 130 -13.48 -20.89 -5.64
C SER A 130 -13.60 -20.20 -6.99
N TRP A 131 -13.16 -18.95 -7.11
CA TRP A 131 -13.21 -18.21 -8.37
C TRP A 131 -12.31 -18.80 -9.46
N PHE A 132 -11.20 -19.42 -9.07
CA PHE A 132 -10.35 -20.18 -9.98
C PHE A 132 -11.00 -21.51 -10.38
N GLN A 133 -11.56 -22.25 -9.41
CA GLN A 133 -12.21 -23.54 -9.64
C GLN A 133 -13.45 -23.40 -10.53
N GLU A 134 -14.24 -22.36 -10.33
CA GLU A 134 -15.46 -22.06 -11.10
C GLU A 134 -15.14 -21.45 -12.49
N GLY A 135 -13.87 -21.13 -12.77
CA GLY A 135 -13.43 -20.55 -14.02
C GLY A 135 -13.77 -19.07 -14.19
N ARG A 136 -14.18 -18.39 -13.10
CA ARG A 136 -14.34 -16.93 -13.09
C ARG A 136 -12.98 -16.27 -13.36
N ILE A 137 -11.92 -16.83 -12.76
CA ILE A 137 -10.53 -16.57 -13.11
C ILE A 137 -9.99 -17.85 -13.77
N ASN A 138 -9.87 -17.87 -15.09
CA ASN A 138 -9.36 -19.04 -15.79
C ASN A 138 -7.83 -19.04 -15.79
N GLN A 139 -7.23 -19.86 -14.91
CA GLN A 139 -5.78 -19.95 -14.73
C GLN A 139 -5.03 -20.23 -16.03
N ALA A 140 -5.54 -21.13 -16.89
CA ALA A 140 -4.89 -21.49 -18.15
C ALA A 140 -4.84 -20.34 -19.19
N LYS A 141 -5.69 -19.32 -19.01
CA LYS A 141 -5.78 -18.15 -19.88
C LYS A 141 -5.16 -16.89 -19.29
N LEU A 142 -4.63 -16.96 -18.07
CA LEU A 142 -3.88 -15.85 -17.50
C LEU A 142 -2.57 -15.62 -18.25
N SER A 143 -2.12 -14.37 -18.28
CA SER A 143 -0.82 -14.00 -18.81
C SER A 143 0.30 -14.75 -18.07
N LYS A 144 1.25 -15.33 -18.80
CA LYS A 144 2.33 -16.20 -18.25
C LYS A 144 3.20 -15.53 -17.20
N TYR A 145 3.24 -14.20 -17.17
CA TYR A 145 3.99 -13.44 -16.19
C TYR A 145 3.22 -13.18 -14.87
N ALA A 146 1.90 -13.44 -14.86
CA ALA A 146 1.10 -13.26 -13.66
C ALA A 146 1.37 -14.38 -12.64
N LYS A 147 1.78 -14.02 -11.43
CA LYS A 147 1.88 -14.94 -10.30
C LYS A 147 0.52 -15.10 -9.64
N LEU A 148 0.31 -16.27 -9.03
CA LEU A 148 -0.97 -16.61 -8.40
C LEU A 148 -0.89 -16.42 -6.90
N TRP A 149 -1.69 -15.50 -6.38
CA TRP A 149 -1.93 -15.32 -4.96
C TRP A 149 -3.38 -15.73 -4.65
N VAL A 150 -3.55 -16.86 -3.97
CA VAL A 150 -4.84 -17.53 -3.84
C VAL A 150 -5.29 -17.58 -2.40
N ALA A 151 -6.52 -17.15 -2.12
CA ALA A 151 -7.13 -17.27 -0.80
C ALA A 151 -7.92 -18.57 -0.67
N ALA A 152 -7.65 -19.31 0.39
CA ALA A 152 -8.41 -20.48 0.82
C ALA A 152 -8.22 -20.69 2.32
N TYR A 153 -9.25 -20.42 3.12
CA TYR A 153 -9.18 -20.47 4.58
C TYR A 153 -9.74 -21.80 5.11
N GLY A 154 -9.19 -22.23 6.25
CA GLY A 154 -9.66 -23.46 6.91
C GLY A 154 -9.39 -24.74 6.13
N THR A 155 -8.50 -24.72 5.15
CA THR A 155 -8.12 -25.83 4.30
C THR A 155 -6.67 -26.24 4.54
N SER A 156 -6.28 -27.45 4.14
CA SER A 156 -4.90 -27.93 4.21
C SER A 156 -4.03 -27.55 3.02
N GLN A 157 -4.64 -26.99 1.98
CA GLN A 157 -3.99 -26.63 0.70
C GLN A 157 -4.79 -25.56 -0.02
N PRO A 158 -4.20 -24.81 -0.98
CA PRO A 158 -4.85 -23.67 -1.64
C PRO A 158 -6.02 -24.04 -2.58
N GLY A 159 -6.29 -25.32 -2.82
CA GLY A 159 -7.42 -25.79 -3.61
C GLY A 159 -7.24 -25.76 -5.14
N ILE A 160 -6.16 -25.16 -5.64
CA ILE A 160 -5.75 -25.19 -7.05
C ILE A 160 -4.25 -25.47 -7.16
N ASN A 161 -3.80 -25.86 -8.37
CA ASN A 161 -2.39 -26.16 -8.62
C ASN A 161 -1.58 -24.91 -8.98
N HIS A 162 -0.25 -25.00 -8.85
CA HIS A 162 0.71 -23.99 -9.27
C HIS A 162 0.53 -22.62 -8.61
N VAL A 163 0.10 -22.59 -7.34
CA VAL A 163 -0.01 -21.38 -6.53
C VAL A 163 1.39 -20.88 -6.13
N ASP A 164 1.62 -19.59 -6.29
CA ASP A 164 2.87 -18.96 -5.86
C ASP A 164 2.78 -18.47 -4.41
N ILE A 165 1.63 -17.92 -4.01
CA ILE A 165 1.32 -17.44 -2.66
C ILE A 165 -0.07 -17.93 -2.25
N TRP A 166 -0.19 -18.46 -1.03
CA TRP A 166 -1.46 -18.92 -0.46
C TRP A 166 -1.84 -18.13 0.77
N GLN A 167 -2.89 -17.32 0.70
CA GLN A 167 -3.50 -16.67 1.85
C GLN A 167 -4.35 -17.70 2.58
N TYR A 168 -3.86 -18.16 3.73
CA TYR A 168 -4.42 -19.29 4.46
C TYR A 168 -5.29 -18.89 5.65
N THR A 169 -5.27 -17.62 6.05
CA THR A 169 -6.01 -17.11 7.21
C THR A 169 -6.24 -15.61 7.13
N ASP A 170 -7.37 -15.18 7.67
CA ASP A 170 -7.74 -13.78 7.98
C ASP A 170 -7.53 -13.46 9.48
N ARG A 171 -7.02 -14.42 10.28
CA ARG A 171 -6.85 -14.33 11.73
C ARG A 171 -5.46 -14.75 12.19
N PHE A 172 -4.44 -14.12 11.62
CA PHE A 172 -3.06 -14.46 11.94
C PHE A 172 -2.75 -14.24 13.42
N LYS A 173 -2.40 -15.35 14.14
CA LYS A 173 -2.09 -15.31 15.59
C LYS A 173 -3.19 -14.67 16.45
N GLY A 174 -4.46 -14.84 16.05
CA GLY A 174 -5.61 -14.27 16.75
C GLY A 174 -5.88 -12.80 16.45
N MET A 175 -5.06 -12.16 15.64
CA MET A 175 -5.27 -10.78 15.16
C MET A 175 -6.18 -10.78 13.94
N SER A 176 -6.95 -9.71 13.72
CA SER A 176 -7.65 -9.45 12.46
C SER A 176 -6.62 -8.99 11.42
N LEU A 177 -5.89 -9.96 10.87
CA LEU A 177 -4.76 -9.76 9.97
C LEU A 177 -4.63 -10.97 9.04
N ASP A 178 -4.62 -10.71 7.75
CA ASP A 178 -4.45 -11.70 6.72
C ASP A 178 -2.99 -12.13 6.63
N ALA A 179 -2.78 -13.45 6.46
CA ALA A 179 -1.44 -13.99 6.29
C ALA A 179 -1.38 -15.09 5.23
N SER A 180 -0.27 -15.10 4.52
CA SER A 180 -0.02 -15.99 3.39
C SER A 180 1.31 -16.73 3.54
N TYR A 181 1.34 -17.98 3.04
CA TYR A 181 2.58 -18.67 2.73
C TYR A 181 3.06 -18.25 1.34
N ASP A 182 4.24 -17.67 1.28
CA ASP A 182 4.93 -17.36 0.03
C ASP A 182 5.82 -18.55 -0.36
N PHE A 183 5.29 -19.44 -1.19
CA PHE A 183 5.96 -20.68 -1.60
C PHE A 183 7.20 -20.45 -2.47
N LYS A 184 7.28 -19.29 -3.10
CA LYS A 184 8.38 -18.93 -4.01
C LYS A 184 9.33 -17.89 -3.43
N ASN A 185 9.09 -17.44 -2.18
CA ASN A 185 9.85 -16.39 -1.54
C ASN A 185 9.91 -15.09 -2.39
N LEU A 186 8.81 -14.74 -3.05
CA LEU A 186 8.70 -13.56 -3.91
C LEU A 186 8.85 -12.27 -3.13
N LEU A 187 8.29 -12.24 -1.90
CA LEU A 187 8.38 -11.12 -0.97
C LEU A 187 9.36 -11.43 0.17
N LYS A 188 10.49 -12.04 -0.16
CA LYS A 188 11.63 -12.21 0.76
C LYS A 188 12.77 -11.32 0.29
N SER A 189 13.34 -10.54 1.19
CA SER A 189 14.47 -9.69 0.87
C SER A 189 15.67 -10.54 0.42
N ASN A 190 16.11 -10.33 -0.81
CA ASN A 190 17.34 -10.95 -1.37
C ASN A 190 18.55 -10.01 -1.26
N GLY A 191 18.48 -9.02 -0.35
CA GLY A 191 19.49 -7.97 -0.25
C GLY A 191 19.49 -6.95 -1.39
N LYS A 192 18.56 -7.08 -2.37
CA LYS A 192 18.33 -6.07 -3.40
C LYS A 192 17.22 -5.14 -2.92
N SER A 193 17.59 -3.92 -2.60
CA SER A 193 16.72 -2.86 -2.12
C SER A 193 15.73 -2.43 -3.20
N THR A 194 14.43 -2.57 -2.94
CA THR A 194 13.46 -1.59 -3.45
C THR A 194 13.64 -0.36 -2.58
N THR A 195 14.03 0.76 -3.14
CA THR A 195 14.26 1.97 -2.36
C THR A 195 12.93 2.46 -1.80
N PRO A 196 12.74 2.55 -0.46
CA PRO A 196 11.51 3.13 0.08
C PRO A 196 11.43 4.57 -0.34
N ILE A 197 10.23 5.02 -0.64
CA ILE A 197 10.00 6.45 -0.79
C ILE A 197 10.33 7.10 0.54
N LYS A 198 11.35 7.91 0.51
CA LYS A 198 11.54 8.88 1.56
C LYS A 198 10.45 9.92 1.38
N PRO A 199 9.52 10.10 2.35
CA PRO A 199 8.54 11.15 2.24
C PRO A 199 9.23 12.47 1.93
N GLU A 200 8.76 13.16 0.89
CA GLU A 200 9.31 14.47 0.56
C GLU A 200 8.62 15.55 1.41
N TYR A 201 9.42 16.48 1.88
CA TYR A 201 8.95 17.58 2.72
C TYR A 201 9.30 18.91 2.10
N TYR A 202 8.41 19.88 2.24
CA TYR A 202 8.75 21.27 2.00
C TYR A 202 9.68 21.80 3.08
N THR A 203 10.68 22.57 2.67
CA THR A 203 11.70 23.18 3.55
C THR A 203 11.64 24.70 3.54
N ALA A 204 10.70 25.27 2.81
CA ALA A 204 10.56 26.72 2.64
C ALA A 204 9.58 27.32 3.67
N LYS A 205 9.71 28.63 3.88
CA LYS A 205 8.67 29.48 4.48
C LYS A 205 7.69 29.89 3.38
N GLY A 206 6.38 29.78 3.63
CA GLY A 206 5.44 30.11 2.56
C GLY A 206 3.98 29.97 2.91
N LEU A 207 3.16 30.23 1.90
CA LEU A 207 1.72 29.97 1.90
C LEU A 207 1.50 28.53 1.41
N TYR A 208 0.81 27.73 2.19
CA TYR A 208 0.50 26.34 1.92
C TYR A 208 -1.00 26.11 1.78
N GLU A 209 -1.38 25.12 0.99
CA GLU A 209 -2.76 24.66 0.83
C GLU A 209 -2.87 23.16 1.17
N VAL A 210 -3.92 22.77 1.89
CA VAL A 210 -4.18 21.38 2.27
C VAL A 210 -4.71 20.59 1.09
N LYS A 211 -4.09 19.45 0.79
CA LYS A 211 -4.47 18.52 -0.30
C LYS A 211 -5.41 17.42 0.14
N THR A 212 -5.30 17.01 1.39
CA THR A 212 -6.04 15.90 1.98
C THR A 212 -7.32 16.38 2.65
N ASP A 213 -8.24 15.45 2.92
CA ASP A 213 -9.53 15.79 3.51
C ASP A 213 -9.39 16.48 4.87
N LEU A 214 -8.37 16.10 5.65
CA LEU A 214 -8.15 16.65 6.98
C LEU A 214 -6.70 16.52 7.43
N ILE A 215 -6.14 17.60 7.99
CA ILE A 215 -4.93 17.59 8.82
C ILE A 215 -5.18 18.24 10.17
N HIS A 216 -4.46 17.81 11.19
CA HIS A 216 -4.54 18.37 12.54
C HIS A 216 -3.32 19.23 12.86
N ALA A 217 -3.54 20.32 13.60
CA ALA A 217 -2.44 21.02 14.24
C ALA A 217 -2.00 20.30 15.54
N TYR A 218 -0.74 20.45 15.89
CA TYR A 218 -0.12 19.88 17.07
C TYR A 218 0.52 20.97 17.92
N ASN A 219 0.54 20.78 19.26
CA ASN A 219 1.13 21.77 20.18
C ASN A 219 2.66 21.81 20.08
N LYS A 220 3.28 20.66 19.85
CA LYS A 220 4.74 20.49 19.80
C LYS A 220 5.15 19.38 18.84
N LEU A 221 6.41 19.34 18.51
CA LEU A 221 7.03 18.25 17.75
C LEU A 221 7.42 17.08 18.68
N PRO A 222 7.44 15.85 18.18
CA PRO A 222 6.97 15.41 16.87
C PRO A 222 5.44 15.41 16.74
N LEU A 223 4.92 15.43 15.51
CA LEU A 223 3.47 15.44 15.21
C LEU A 223 2.81 14.08 15.53
N LYS A 224 2.75 13.71 16.80
CA LYS A 224 2.20 12.44 17.27
C LYS A 224 1.52 12.52 18.62
N GLY A 225 0.62 11.56 18.86
CA GLY A 225 -0.10 11.42 20.13
C GLY A 225 -1.33 12.33 20.26
N ASP A 226 -2.44 11.75 20.71
CA ASP A 226 -3.72 12.47 20.79
C ASP A 226 -3.68 13.64 21.79
N LYS A 227 -2.96 13.49 22.88
CA LYS A 227 -2.77 14.58 23.86
C LYS A 227 -2.00 15.79 23.31
N ASN A 228 -1.27 15.60 22.20
CA ASN A 228 -0.51 16.64 21.51
C ASN A 228 -1.32 17.28 20.38
N LYS A 229 -2.38 16.65 19.92
CA LYS A 229 -3.29 17.21 18.89
C LYS A 229 -4.04 18.42 19.45
N ARG A 230 -4.19 19.44 18.62
CA ARG A 230 -5.07 20.56 18.89
C ARG A 230 -6.45 20.31 18.28
N TYR A 231 -7.46 21.00 18.79
CA TYR A 231 -8.80 20.99 18.18
C TYR A 231 -8.84 21.70 16.82
N VAL A 232 -7.79 22.49 16.50
CA VAL A 232 -7.66 23.17 15.19
C VAL A 232 -7.37 22.14 14.11
N ARG A 233 -8.23 22.13 13.10
CA ARG A 233 -8.20 21.25 11.96
C ARG A 233 -8.26 22.04 10.67
N PHE A 234 -7.61 21.55 9.62
CA PHE A 234 -7.64 22.13 8.28
C PHE A 234 -8.15 21.09 7.31
N THR A 235 -9.13 21.45 6.52
CA THR A 235 -9.70 20.61 5.47
C THR A 235 -9.08 20.93 4.12
N LYS A 236 -9.33 20.08 3.14
CA LYS A 236 -8.86 20.27 1.75
C LYS A 236 -9.20 21.66 1.24
N GLY A 237 -8.21 22.32 0.62
CA GLY A 237 -8.31 23.71 0.12
C GLY A 237 -8.05 24.78 1.19
N SER A 238 -7.96 24.44 2.46
CA SER A 238 -7.57 25.41 3.51
C SER A 238 -6.16 25.91 3.28
N ARG A 239 -5.95 27.21 3.46
CA ARG A 239 -4.64 27.86 3.30
C ARG A 239 -4.11 28.39 4.61
N PHE A 240 -2.80 28.30 4.80
CA PHE A 240 -2.12 28.82 5.98
C PHE A 240 -0.66 29.18 5.67
N TYR A 241 -0.11 30.13 6.43
CA TYR A 241 1.31 30.43 6.40
C TYR A 241 2.06 29.53 7.36
N GLY A 242 3.20 28.97 6.93
CA GLY A 242 4.05 28.11 7.74
C GLY A 242 5.53 28.33 7.44
N VAL A 243 6.34 28.09 8.47
CA VAL A 243 7.80 28.07 8.40
C VAL A 243 8.26 26.64 8.60
N ALA A 244 9.02 26.09 7.68
CA ALA A 244 9.54 24.75 7.81
C ALA A 244 10.53 24.64 8.98
N VAL A 245 10.32 23.66 9.84
CA VAL A 245 11.15 23.36 11.01
C VAL A 245 11.57 21.91 10.93
N LYS A 246 12.87 21.66 11.11
CA LYS A 246 13.41 20.29 11.10
C LYS A 246 12.99 19.54 12.37
N ASP A 247 12.55 18.28 12.20
CA ASP A 247 12.14 17.36 13.27
C ASP A 247 12.77 15.98 12.99
N GLY A 248 13.98 15.77 13.46
CA GLY A 248 14.78 14.59 13.11
C GLY A 248 15.08 14.56 11.61
N ASP A 249 14.62 13.50 10.91
CA ASP A 249 14.81 13.31 9.49
C ASP A 249 13.67 13.88 8.63
N ILE A 250 12.69 14.55 9.25
CA ILE A 250 11.52 15.11 8.57
C ILE A 250 11.42 16.62 8.80
N TYR A 251 10.50 17.26 8.10
CA TYR A 251 10.14 18.66 8.32
C TYR A 251 8.67 18.80 8.69
N SER A 252 8.40 19.76 9.57
CA SER A 252 7.08 20.20 9.96
C SER A 252 6.93 21.69 9.70
N LEU A 253 5.70 22.20 9.59
CA LEU A 253 5.41 23.61 9.40
C LEU A 253 4.98 24.22 10.73
N LYS A 254 5.78 25.16 11.26
CA LYS A 254 5.39 26.00 12.39
C LYS A 254 4.45 27.08 11.87
N THR A 255 3.29 27.20 12.48
CA THR A 255 2.22 28.14 12.15
C THR A 255 1.78 28.89 13.41
N GLN A 256 0.88 29.88 13.27
CA GLN A 256 0.29 30.59 14.41
C GLN A 256 -0.56 29.69 15.31
N VAL A 257 -1.09 28.58 14.78
CA VAL A 257 -1.97 27.65 15.50
C VAL A 257 -1.24 26.37 15.92
N GLY A 258 0.08 26.33 15.86
CA GLY A 258 0.87 25.16 16.22
C GLY A 258 1.62 24.57 15.03
N TYR A 259 1.94 23.28 15.11
CA TYR A 259 2.72 22.59 14.08
C TYR A 259 1.82 21.72 13.20
N LEU A 260 2.06 21.80 11.89
CA LEU A 260 1.41 21.00 10.85
C LEU A 260 2.45 20.18 10.09
N THR A 261 2.01 19.22 9.30
CA THR A 261 2.91 18.46 8.42
C THR A 261 3.44 19.32 7.28
N ALA A 262 4.72 19.17 6.95
CA ALA A 262 5.34 19.71 5.74
C ALA A 262 5.40 18.68 4.61
N ASN A 263 4.85 17.49 4.82
CA ASN A 263 4.86 16.40 3.85
C ASN A 263 4.08 16.80 2.59
N LYS A 264 4.72 16.68 1.43
CA LYS A 264 4.17 17.02 0.11
C LYS A 264 2.93 16.20 -0.28
N ASP A 265 2.66 15.09 0.41
CA ASP A 265 1.44 14.32 0.19
C ASP A 265 0.20 14.95 0.85
N TYR A 266 0.40 15.81 1.84
CA TYR A 266 -0.68 16.42 2.64
C TYR A 266 -0.91 17.89 2.32
N VAL A 267 0.11 18.60 1.87
CA VAL A 267 0.05 20.04 1.57
C VAL A 267 0.78 20.36 0.27
N ASP A 268 0.38 21.45 -0.39
CA ASP A 268 1.10 22.08 -1.50
C ASP A 268 1.65 23.44 -1.08
N LEU A 269 2.87 23.77 -1.49
CA LEU A 269 3.42 25.12 -1.37
C LEU A 269 2.88 25.99 -2.53
N ILE A 270 2.03 26.95 -2.21
CA ILE A 270 1.39 27.84 -3.19
C ILE A 270 2.28 29.02 -3.52
N LYS A 271 2.95 29.58 -2.50
CA LYS A 271 3.84 30.73 -2.65
C LYS A 271 4.94 30.70 -1.60
N GLU A 272 6.19 30.73 -2.05
CA GLU A 272 7.32 30.90 -1.17
C GLU A 272 7.43 32.37 -0.73
N VAL A 273 7.80 32.58 0.54
CA VAL A 273 8.03 33.90 1.13
C VAL A 273 9.49 33.96 1.58
N LYS A 274 10.22 34.88 1.01
CA LYS A 274 11.62 35.16 1.40
C LYS A 274 11.75 35.69 2.81
#